data_0ba97bd64d847df5141f5452fe0d00fa
#
_entry.id   0ba97bd64d847df5141f5452fe0d00fa
#
_cell.length_a   1.000
_cell.length_b   1.000
_cell.length_c   1.000
_cell.angle_alpha   90.00
_cell.angle_beta   90.00
_cell.angle_gamma   90.00
#
_symmetry.space_group_name_H-M   'P 1'
#
loop_
_entity.id
_entity.type
_entity.pdbx_description
1 polymer ?
#
loop_
_entity_poly.entity_id
_entity_poly.type
_entity_poly.pdbx_seq_one_letter_code
_entity_poly.pdbx_strand_id
1 'polypeptide(L)'
;MYFLTFSLAKGCANNNKEPEYVTRLKKLLEDLCPSSKKPPAGNNTVYVFMDVRRISFEADKEVFTTQTNFNVTWRDERLKWDPDKYHGIKETEIGHFLGWIPKFELINVAKFLNQVSTFHSCKIYNTGVVTCRYRMLYEIRCGVKLTNWPYDVQECSLEFSYEYMTVNLRTGISGEYTAGWHVSEIKQENNASGKPGVTVTLVLVREAAGLSAIFIYPALVLTVLNIVTLFLDVRRNVRLAVGCFTLFGHYYLLMQLDIDMPKGNAFTPTILLYYRDSIILTIITILLTFFLTKLCSVSSKPHNYIKIIKNFVCDNKYSNYFVFPKWESDDVTVDFKSSNEDYVIFANVVNSVFMFLIVFAYFGLFISKIPK
;
A
#
# COMPACT_ATOMS: atom_id res chain seq x y z
N MET A 1 -24.38 23.20 34.17
CA MET A 1 -25.11 24.43 33.91
C MET A 1 -24.10 25.58 33.89
N TYR A 2 -23.44 25.79 32.74
CA TYR A 2 -22.55 26.92 32.49
C TYR A 2 -22.97 27.56 31.18
N PHE A 3 -23.60 28.73 31.29
CA PHE A 3 -23.92 29.62 30.19
C PHE A 3 -22.61 30.28 29.75
N LEU A 4 -22.10 29.94 28.56
CA LEU A 4 -21.11 30.70 27.84
C LEU A 4 -21.81 31.76 27.01
N THR A 5 -21.80 33.00 27.50
CA THR A 5 -22.19 34.18 26.78
C THR A 5 -21.23 34.39 25.61
N PHE A 6 -21.72 34.14 24.39
CA PHE A 6 -21.06 34.58 23.16
C PHE A 6 -21.10 36.10 23.11
N SER A 7 -19.98 36.71 23.44
CA SER A 7 -19.73 38.13 23.11
C SER A 7 -19.61 38.22 21.58
N LEU A 8 -20.62 38.86 20.97
CA LEU A 8 -20.56 39.28 19.57
C LEU A 8 -19.39 40.23 19.41
N ALA A 9 -18.28 39.74 18.86
CA ALA A 9 -17.25 40.60 18.32
C ALA A 9 -17.90 41.44 17.21
N LYS A 10 -18.09 42.70 17.47
CA LYS A 10 -18.41 43.71 16.45
C LYS A 10 -17.29 43.63 15.40
N GLY A 11 -17.61 42.99 14.28
CA GLY A 11 -16.72 42.87 13.16
C GLY A 11 -16.25 44.25 12.72
N CYS A 12 -15.03 44.34 12.32
CA CYS A 12 -14.48 45.45 11.56
C CYS A 12 -15.40 45.72 10.37
N ALA A 13 -16.28 46.67 10.48
CA ALA A 13 -17.02 47.18 9.35
C ALA A 13 -16.00 47.91 8.47
N ASN A 14 -15.44 47.15 7.51
CA ASN A 14 -14.66 47.75 6.45
C ASN A 14 -15.64 48.58 5.60
N ASN A 15 -15.57 49.89 5.73
CA ASN A 15 -16.46 50.85 5.09
C ASN A 15 -16.21 51.00 3.57
N ASN A 16 -15.69 49.95 2.92
CA ASN A 16 -15.64 49.85 1.48
C ASN A 16 -17.02 49.38 0.98
N LYS A 17 -17.99 50.31 0.92
CA LYS A 17 -19.20 50.10 0.12
C LYS A 17 -18.75 49.79 -1.31
N GLU A 18 -19.06 48.58 -1.77
CA GLU A 18 -18.87 48.22 -3.15
C GLU A 18 -19.49 49.28 -4.06
N PRO A 19 -18.83 49.73 -5.14
CA PRO A 19 -19.37 50.75 -6.01
C PRO A 19 -20.76 50.38 -6.53
N GLU A 20 -21.66 51.34 -6.62
CA GLU A 20 -23.05 51.11 -7.02
C GLU A 20 -23.22 50.39 -8.35
N TYR A 21 -22.30 50.58 -9.30
CA TYR A 21 -22.33 49.90 -10.59
C TYR A 21 -21.97 48.42 -10.50
N VAL A 22 -21.15 48.02 -9.53
CA VAL A 22 -20.83 46.59 -9.25
C VAL A 22 -22.06 45.94 -8.63
N THR A 23 -22.71 46.59 -7.71
CA THR A 23 -23.94 46.10 -7.10
C THR A 23 -25.06 45.98 -8.14
N ARG A 24 -25.18 46.92 -9.08
CA ARG A 24 -26.15 46.86 -10.18
C ARG A 24 -25.86 45.67 -11.12
N LEU A 25 -24.58 45.42 -11.46
CA LEU A 25 -24.18 44.25 -12.29
C LEU A 25 -24.48 42.94 -11.60
N LYS A 26 -24.14 42.80 -10.30
CA LYS A 26 -24.45 41.60 -9.52
C LYS A 26 -25.96 41.35 -9.48
N LYS A 27 -26.77 42.37 -9.23
CA LYS A 27 -28.21 42.24 -9.23
C LYS A 27 -28.76 41.83 -10.60
N LEU A 28 -28.24 42.40 -11.69
CA LEU A 28 -28.61 41.97 -13.04
C LEU A 28 -28.30 40.48 -13.27
N LEU A 29 -27.12 40.04 -12.88
CA LEU A 29 -26.72 38.63 -13.02
C LEU A 29 -27.57 37.70 -12.15
N GLU A 30 -27.94 38.13 -10.93
CA GLU A 30 -28.86 37.41 -10.05
C GLU A 30 -30.26 37.33 -10.68
N ASP A 31 -30.77 38.39 -11.27
CA ASP A 31 -32.07 38.44 -11.94
C ASP A 31 -32.11 37.54 -13.20
N LEU A 32 -30.98 37.39 -13.88
CA LEU A 32 -30.82 36.47 -15.02
C LEU A 32 -30.67 35.01 -14.60
N CYS A 33 -30.20 34.73 -13.38
CA CYS A 33 -29.95 33.39 -12.86
C CYS A 33 -31.19 32.46 -12.82
N PRO A 34 -32.44 32.92 -12.49
CA PRO A 34 -33.61 32.02 -12.48
C PRO A 34 -33.89 31.40 -13.84
N SER A 35 -33.68 32.13 -14.92
CA SER A 35 -33.86 31.60 -16.28
C SER A 35 -32.69 30.69 -16.74
N SER A 36 -31.55 30.80 -16.05
CA SER A 36 -30.32 30.06 -16.35
C SER A 36 -30.11 28.77 -15.53
N LYS A 37 -31.11 28.33 -14.73
CA LYS A 37 -31.03 27.07 -13.98
C LYS A 37 -31.00 25.83 -14.87
N LYS A 38 -31.52 25.93 -16.09
CA LYS A 38 -31.44 24.86 -17.09
C LYS A 38 -30.12 24.97 -17.87
N PRO A 39 -29.58 23.85 -18.38
CA PRO A 39 -28.40 23.89 -19.24
C PRO A 39 -28.59 24.88 -20.40
N PRO A 40 -27.56 25.61 -20.84
CA PRO A 40 -27.62 26.43 -22.05
C PRO A 40 -28.05 25.60 -23.25
N ALA A 41 -28.76 26.22 -24.21
CA ALA A 41 -29.14 25.52 -25.45
C ALA A 41 -27.91 25.22 -26.29
N GLY A 42 -27.83 24.00 -26.86
CA GLY A 42 -26.72 23.58 -27.72
C GLY A 42 -25.76 22.59 -27.08
N ASN A 43 -24.64 22.34 -27.76
CA ASN A 43 -23.61 21.42 -27.29
C ASN A 43 -22.71 22.12 -26.25
N ASN A 44 -22.92 21.84 -24.97
CA ASN A 44 -22.22 22.49 -23.88
C ASN A 44 -20.88 21.77 -23.63
N THR A 45 -19.78 22.39 -24.06
CA THR A 45 -18.44 21.89 -23.70
C THR A 45 -18.02 22.48 -22.37
N VAL A 46 -17.72 21.60 -21.42
CA VAL A 46 -17.27 21.94 -20.07
C VAL A 46 -15.83 21.50 -19.89
N TYR A 47 -14.97 22.42 -19.55
CA TYR A 47 -13.57 22.13 -19.21
C TYR A 47 -13.45 21.95 -17.71
N VAL A 48 -12.98 20.77 -17.30
CA VAL A 48 -12.81 20.39 -15.89
C VAL A 48 -11.33 20.15 -15.62
N PHE A 49 -10.77 20.88 -14.69
CA PHE A 49 -9.46 20.57 -14.12
C PHE A 49 -9.64 20.02 -12.71
N MET A 50 -9.25 18.77 -12.51
CA MET A 50 -9.31 18.05 -11.24
C MET A 50 -7.90 17.96 -10.66
N ASP A 51 -7.66 18.64 -9.56
CA ASP A 51 -6.38 18.67 -8.87
C ASP A 51 -6.44 17.88 -7.56
N VAL A 52 -5.74 16.76 -7.51
CA VAL A 52 -5.66 15.89 -6.33
C VAL A 52 -4.73 16.53 -5.31
N ARG A 53 -5.27 16.84 -4.12
CA ARG A 53 -4.55 17.54 -3.04
C ARG A 53 -4.08 16.61 -1.93
N ARG A 54 -4.94 15.72 -1.51
CA ARG A 54 -4.65 14.75 -0.44
C ARG A 54 -5.28 13.42 -0.78
N ILE A 55 -4.58 12.39 -0.43
CA ILE A 55 -5.06 11.02 -0.49
C ILE A 55 -4.90 10.36 0.88
N SER A 56 -5.80 9.45 1.21
CA SER A 56 -5.68 8.53 2.34
C SER A 56 -6.24 7.20 1.90
N PHE A 57 -5.50 6.13 2.16
CA PHE A 57 -5.94 4.78 1.84
C PHE A 57 -5.84 3.89 3.06
N GLU A 58 -7.00 3.45 3.54
CA GLU A 58 -7.14 2.52 4.67
C GLU A 58 -7.36 1.11 4.10
N ALA A 59 -6.26 0.38 3.93
CA ALA A 59 -6.26 -0.93 3.28
C ALA A 59 -7.05 -2.00 4.06
N ASP A 60 -7.15 -1.87 5.39
CA ASP A 60 -7.92 -2.74 6.27
C ASP A 60 -9.45 -2.58 6.10
N LYS A 61 -9.90 -1.38 5.72
CA LYS A 61 -11.31 -1.06 5.48
C LYS A 61 -11.67 -1.03 4.00
N GLU A 62 -10.69 -1.18 3.11
CA GLU A 62 -10.84 -1.03 1.67
C GLU A 62 -11.43 0.34 1.27
N VAL A 63 -11.05 1.39 2.00
CA VAL A 63 -11.56 2.74 1.80
C VAL A 63 -10.45 3.65 1.30
N PHE A 64 -10.70 4.26 0.15
CA PHE A 64 -9.87 5.32 -0.41
C PHE A 64 -10.57 6.66 -0.28
N THR A 65 -9.91 7.61 0.36
CA THR A 65 -10.38 8.99 0.54
C THR A 65 -9.47 9.95 -0.21
N THR A 66 -10.05 10.83 -1.00
CA THR A 66 -9.29 11.85 -1.71
C THR A 66 -9.92 13.23 -1.59
N GLN A 67 -9.09 14.23 -1.31
CA GLN A 67 -9.46 15.64 -1.36
C GLN A 67 -9.00 16.23 -2.69
N THR A 68 -9.95 16.73 -3.46
CA THR A 68 -9.70 17.28 -4.80
C THR A 68 -10.21 18.69 -4.91
N ASN A 69 -9.46 19.53 -5.61
CA ASN A 69 -9.92 20.84 -6.04
C ASN A 69 -10.36 20.75 -7.49
N PHE A 70 -11.55 21.26 -7.76
CA PHE A 70 -12.09 21.37 -9.10
C PHE A 70 -12.06 22.82 -9.58
N ASN A 71 -11.65 23.02 -10.81
CA ASN A 71 -11.79 24.25 -11.55
C ASN A 71 -12.61 23.92 -12.81
N VAL A 72 -13.86 24.35 -12.83
CA VAL A 72 -14.82 24.03 -13.88
C VAL A 72 -15.12 25.27 -14.68
N THR A 73 -14.92 25.22 -15.99
CA THR A 73 -15.11 26.37 -16.90
C THR A 73 -16.06 25.98 -18.03
N TRP A 74 -17.08 26.78 -18.23
CA TRP A 74 -18.03 26.65 -19.33
C TRP A 74 -18.43 28.00 -19.88
N ARG A 75 -19.20 28.02 -20.98
CA ARG A 75 -19.70 29.24 -21.58
C ARG A 75 -21.23 29.25 -21.53
N ASP A 76 -21.79 30.35 -21.02
CA ASP A 76 -23.22 30.60 -21.02
C ASP A 76 -23.50 31.98 -21.67
N GLU A 77 -24.00 31.92 -22.90
CA GLU A 77 -24.29 33.14 -23.67
C GLU A 77 -25.31 34.08 -22.98
N ARG A 78 -26.13 33.56 -22.09
CA ARG A 78 -27.16 34.31 -21.34
C ARG A 78 -26.55 35.26 -20.30
N LEU A 79 -25.30 35.00 -19.92
CA LEU A 79 -24.57 35.76 -18.89
C LEU A 79 -23.60 36.79 -19.49
N LYS A 80 -23.79 37.15 -20.77
CA LYS A 80 -23.00 38.20 -21.42
C LYS A 80 -23.48 39.58 -21.03
N TRP A 81 -22.55 40.51 -20.87
CA TRP A 81 -22.83 41.93 -20.72
C TRP A 81 -21.84 42.79 -21.48
N ASP A 82 -22.25 44.05 -21.76
CA ASP A 82 -21.43 45.07 -22.38
C ASP A 82 -20.66 45.83 -21.28
N PRO A 83 -19.31 45.76 -21.25
CA PRO A 83 -18.50 46.44 -20.24
C PRO A 83 -18.75 47.98 -20.21
N ASP A 84 -19.00 48.60 -21.35
CA ASP A 84 -19.19 50.08 -21.44
C ASP A 84 -20.40 50.52 -20.65
N LYS A 85 -21.42 49.66 -20.50
CA LYS A 85 -22.61 49.95 -19.66
C LYS A 85 -22.36 49.82 -18.16
N TYR A 86 -21.22 49.20 -17.78
CA TYR A 86 -20.86 48.92 -16.39
C TYR A 86 -19.45 49.40 -16.06
N HIS A 87 -19.11 50.63 -16.50
CA HIS A 87 -17.83 51.29 -16.19
C HIS A 87 -16.58 50.46 -16.52
N GLY A 88 -16.62 49.69 -17.61
CA GLY A 88 -15.49 48.90 -18.08
C GLY A 88 -15.26 47.59 -17.34
N ILE A 89 -16.23 47.12 -16.49
CA ILE A 89 -16.08 45.82 -15.79
C ILE A 89 -16.09 44.67 -16.78
N LYS A 90 -14.97 43.90 -16.82
CA LYS A 90 -14.80 42.73 -17.67
C LYS A 90 -15.05 41.44 -16.96
N GLU A 91 -14.91 41.38 -15.63
CA GLU A 91 -15.14 40.20 -14.80
C GLU A 91 -15.78 40.56 -13.47
N THR A 92 -16.56 39.66 -12.90
CA THR A 92 -17.14 39.79 -11.56
C THR A 92 -17.11 38.45 -10.84
N GLU A 93 -17.02 38.49 -9.52
CA GLU A 93 -17.03 37.29 -8.69
C GLU A 93 -18.32 37.25 -7.86
N ILE A 94 -19.00 36.09 -7.90
CA ILE A 94 -20.24 35.84 -7.19
C ILE A 94 -20.04 34.67 -6.26
N GLY A 95 -20.22 34.90 -4.93
CA GLY A 95 -20.07 33.87 -3.90
C GLY A 95 -21.16 32.80 -3.92
N HIS A 96 -22.40 33.18 -4.28
CA HIS A 96 -23.53 32.25 -4.42
C HIS A 96 -24.09 32.30 -5.83
N PHE A 97 -23.50 31.51 -6.72
CA PHE A 97 -23.98 31.45 -8.09
C PHE A 97 -25.28 30.66 -8.18
N LEU A 98 -26.37 31.29 -8.58
CA LEU A 98 -27.69 30.65 -8.68
C LEU A 98 -28.02 30.11 -10.08
N GLY A 99 -27.14 30.27 -11.06
CA GLY A 99 -27.30 29.78 -12.42
C GLY A 99 -27.07 28.28 -12.57
N TRP A 100 -27.08 27.79 -13.81
CA TRP A 100 -26.75 26.42 -14.12
C TRP A 100 -25.27 26.14 -13.80
N ILE A 101 -25.05 25.10 -13.01
CA ILE A 101 -23.71 24.58 -12.71
C ILE A 101 -23.64 23.17 -13.30
N PRO A 102 -22.62 22.87 -14.12
CA PRO A 102 -22.41 21.50 -14.62
C PRO A 102 -22.33 20.50 -13.47
N LYS A 103 -23.18 19.50 -13.48
CA LYS A 103 -23.16 18.42 -12.48
C LYS A 103 -22.19 17.36 -12.92
N PHE A 104 -21.22 17.09 -12.07
CA PHE A 104 -20.20 16.05 -12.21
C PHE A 104 -20.27 15.17 -10.97
N GLU A 105 -21.01 14.07 -11.09
CA GLU A 105 -21.39 13.22 -9.96
C GLU A 105 -20.53 11.96 -9.90
N LEU A 106 -19.97 11.68 -8.72
CA LEU A 106 -19.26 10.42 -8.46
C LEU A 106 -20.30 9.30 -8.23
N ILE A 107 -20.20 8.21 -9.00
CA ILE A 107 -21.17 7.08 -8.96
C ILE A 107 -20.82 6.08 -7.87
N ASN A 108 -19.52 5.74 -7.73
CA ASN A 108 -19.04 4.68 -6.84
C ASN A 108 -18.68 5.14 -5.43
N VAL A 109 -19.51 6.00 -4.85
CA VAL A 109 -19.31 6.56 -3.49
C VAL A 109 -19.52 5.47 -2.44
N ALA A 110 -18.60 5.38 -1.47
CA ALA A 110 -18.74 4.43 -0.36
C ALA A 110 -19.86 4.82 0.63
N LYS A 111 -20.02 6.14 0.88
CA LYS A 111 -21.07 6.67 1.76
C LYS A 111 -21.65 7.96 1.18
N PHE A 112 -22.95 7.96 0.90
CA PHE A 112 -23.64 9.12 0.32
C PHE A 112 -23.63 10.37 1.21
N LEU A 113 -23.44 10.23 2.52
CA LEU A 113 -23.52 11.33 3.49
C LEU A 113 -22.25 12.18 3.63
N ASN A 114 -21.13 11.78 3.03
CA ASN A 114 -19.83 12.40 3.29
C ASN A 114 -19.24 13.19 2.11
N GLN A 115 -20.04 13.53 1.10
CA GLN A 115 -19.58 14.47 0.07
C GLN A 115 -19.61 15.90 0.65
N VAL A 116 -18.52 16.27 1.34
CA VAL A 116 -18.38 17.66 1.81
C VAL A 116 -17.88 18.50 0.64
N SER A 117 -18.78 19.31 0.08
CA SER A 117 -18.40 20.33 -0.89
C SER A 117 -18.24 21.67 -0.20
N THR A 118 -17.07 22.25 -0.29
CA THR A 118 -16.87 23.68 -0.01
C THR A 118 -16.87 24.43 -1.33
N PHE A 119 -17.97 25.07 -1.63
CA PHE A 119 -18.09 25.96 -2.78
C PHE A 119 -17.39 27.28 -2.43
N HIS A 120 -16.43 27.72 -3.26
CA HIS A 120 -15.71 28.96 -2.95
C HIS A 120 -16.30 30.17 -3.64
N SER A 121 -16.37 30.18 -4.95
CA SER A 121 -16.93 31.28 -5.75
C SER A 121 -16.90 30.93 -7.23
N CYS A 122 -17.73 31.65 -8.02
CA CYS A 122 -17.65 31.62 -9.46
C CYS A 122 -17.23 32.99 -9.98
N LYS A 123 -16.28 33.03 -10.90
CA LYS A 123 -15.93 34.17 -11.73
C LYS A 123 -16.71 34.10 -13.03
N ILE A 124 -17.36 35.22 -13.37
CA ILE A 124 -18.11 35.38 -14.62
C ILE A 124 -17.40 36.45 -15.42
N TYR A 125 -17.15 36.20 -16.68
CA TYR A 125 -16.55 37.14 -17.61
C TYR A 125 -17.63 37.75 -18.52
N ASN A 126 -17.44 39.00 -18.94
CA ASN A 126 -18.37 39.69 -19.85
C ASN A 126 -18.62 38.93 -21.15
N THR A 127 -17.74 38.01 -21.53
CA THR A 127 -17.88 37.11 -22.68
C THR A 127 -18.85 35.96 -22.45
N GLY A 128 -19.45 35.84 -21.26
CA GLY A 128 -20.29 34.74 -20.86
C GLY A 128 -19.50 33.48 -20.41
N VAL A 129 -18.19 33.55 -20.27
CA VAL A 129 -17.40 32.48 -19.67
C VAL A 129 -17.58 32.48 -18.17
N VAL A 130 -17.90 31.33 -17.61
CA VAL A 130 -18.05 31.10 -16.18
C VAL A 130 -16.98 30.11 -15.71
N THR A 131 -16.29 30.45 -14.62
CA THR A 131 -15.29 29.59 -14.00
C THR A 131 -15.60 29.47 -12.51
N CYS A 132 -15.95 28.24 -12.07
CA CYS A 132 -16.23 27.97 -10.67
C CYS A 132 -15.13 27.10 -10.06
N ARG A 133 -14.81 27.39 -8.81
CA ARG A 133 -13.86 26.62 -8.01
C ARG A 133 -14.58 26.01 -6.82
N TYR A 134 -14.40 24.70 -6.62
CA TYR A 134 -14.91 24.03 -5.45
C TYR A 134 -13.97 22.92 -5.01
N ARG A 135 -14.07 22.57 -3.74
CA ARG A 135 -13.29 21.50 -3.13
C ARG A 135 -14.23 20.36 -2.76
N MET A 136 -13.84 19.15 -3.11
CA MET A 136 -14.60 17.94 -2.80
C MET A 136 -13.74 16.97 -2.01
N LEU A 137 -14.39 16.30 -1.06
CA LEU A 137 -13.85 15.14 -0.37
C LEU A 137 -14.65 13.93 -0.87
N TYR A 138 -13.96 13.00 -1.51
CA TYR A 138 -14.54 11.76 -1.99
C TYR A 138 -14.06 10.58 -1.15
N GLU A 139 -14.98 9.68 -0.83
CA GLU A 139 -14.72 8.43 -0.15
C GLU A 139 -15.31 7.30 -1.01
N ILE A 140 -14.46 6.41 -1.53
CA ILE A 140 -14.84 5.29 -2.37
C ILE A 140 -14.37 3.97 -1.80
N ARG A 141 -15.00 2.88 -2.22
CA ARG A 141 -14.46 1.54 -1.99
C ARG A 141 -13.38 1.24 -3.02
N CYS A 142 -12.24 0.74 -2.53
CA CYS A 142 -11.11 0.36 -3.36
C CYS A 142 -10.59 -0.99 -2.87
N GLY A 143 -10.82 -2.05 -3.65
CA GLY A 143 -10.39 -3.40 -3.31
C GLY A 143 -8.87 -3.52 -3.26
N VAL A 144 -8.36 -4.27 -2.29
CA VAL A 144 -6.94 -4.37 -1.98
C VAL A 144 -6.35 -5.66 -2.51
N LYS A 145 -5.18 -5.59 -3.15
CA LYS A 145 -4.39 -6.74 -3.60
C LYS A 145 -3.08 -6.80 -2.81
N LEU A 146 -2.98 -7.69 -1.83
CA LEU A 146 -1.83 -7.79 -0.92
C LEU A 146 -0.78 -8.83 -1.34
N THR A 147 -0.87 -9.44 -2.52
CA THR A 147 0.03 -10.53 -2.94
C THR A 147 1.51 -10.16 -2.76
N ASN A 148 1.89 -8.94 -3.15
CA ASN A 148 3.28 -8.47 -3.09
C ASN A 148 3.55 -7.55 -1.89
N TRP A 149 2.69 -7.58 -0.87
CA TRP A 149 2.93 -6.78 0.34
C TRP A 149 4.36 -7.01 0.88
N PRO A 150 5.12 -5.96 1.29
CA PRO A 150 4.76 -4.54 1.39
C PRO A 150 4.98 -3.70 0.12
N TYR A 151 5.38 -4.27 -1.01
CA TYR A 151 5.59 -3.59 -2.30
C TYR A 151 4.34 -3.62 -3.19
N ASP A 152 3.17 -3.54 -2.55
CA ASP A 152 1.90 -3.60 -3.24
C ASP A 152 1.54 -2.29 -3.94
N VAL A 153 0.91 -2.43 -5.09
CA VAL A 153 0.36 -1.34 -5.89
C VAL A 153 -1.14 -1.51 -5.96
N GLN A 154 -1.88 -0.45 -5.67
CA GLN A 154 -3.34 -0.44 -5.66
C GLN A 154 -3.88 0.50 -6.74
N GLU A 155 -4.96 0.12 -7.39
CA GLU A 155 -5.64 0.93 -8.40
C GLU A 155 -7.02 1.32 -7.88
N CYS A 156 -7.21 2.60 -7.54
CA CYS A 156 -8.47 3.12 -7.04
C CYS A 156 -9.12 4.02 -8.09
N SER A 157 -10.30 3.65 -8.55
CA SER A 157 -11.01 4.31 -9.64
C SER A 157 -12.12 5.19 -9.12
N LEU A 158 -12.15 6.46 -9.53
CA LEU A 158 -13.23 7.40 -9.34
C LEU A 158 -14.08 7.42 -10.62
N GLU A 159 -15.34 6.99 -10.51
CA GLU A 159 -16.27 6.91 -11.65
C GLU A 159 -17.21 8.11 -11.63
N PHE A 160 -17.03 9.01 -12.59
CA PHE A 160 -17.86 10.21 -12.73
C PHE A 160 -18.89 10.03 -13.84
N SER A 161 -20.14 10.46 -13.57
CA SER A 161 -21.17 10.63 -14.59
C SER A 161 -21.51 12.10 -14.78
N TYR A 162 -21.98 12.45 -15.95
CA TYR A 162 -22.43 13.77 -16.29
C TYR A 162 -23.54 13.70 -17.36
N GLU A 163 -24.43 14.71 -17.36
CA GLU A 163 -25.55 14.79 -18.27
C GLU A 163 -25.59 16.16 -18.98
N TYR A 164 -26.11 16.16 -20.20
CA TYR A 164 -26.33 17.40 -21.01
C TYR A 164 -25.08 18.22 -21.34
N MET A 165 -23.91 17.59 -21.34
CA MET A 165 -22.65 18.29 -21.63
C MET A 165 -21.61 17.33 -22.22
N THR A 166 -20.60 17.90 -22.89
CA THR A 166 -19.36 17.21 -23.24
C THR A 166 -18.26 17.65 -22.28
N VAL A 167 -17.60 16.73 -21.62
CA VAL A 167 -16.57 17.02 -20.62
C VAL A 167 -15.18 16.86 -21.21
N ASN A 168 -14.35 17.89 -21.08
CA ASN A 168 -12.93 17.84 -21.33
C ASN A 168 -12.21 17.87 -19.97
N LEU A 169 -11.88 16.69 -19.44
CA LEU A 169 -11.26 16.55 -18.14
C LEU A 169 -9.73 16.56 -18.29
N ARG A 170 -9.07 17.33 -17.43
CA ARG A 170 -7.64 17.28 -17.18
C ARG A 170 -7.41 17.01 -15.70
N THR A 171 -6.46 16.17 -15.38
CA THR A 171 -6.09 15.80 -14.00
C THR A 171 -4.71 16.31 -13.68
N GLY A 172 -4.49 16.68 -12.44
CA GLY A 172 -3.20 17.07 -11.89
C GLY A 172 -3.05 16.60 -10.45
N ILE A 173 -1.82 16.54 -9.99
CA ILE A 173 -1.46 16.23 -8.61
C ILE A 173 -0.61 17.39 -8.13
N SER A 174 -1.10 18.14 -7.14
CA SER A 174 -0.35 19.23 -6.54
C SER A 174 -0.26 19.11 -5.01
N GLY A 175 -0.72 17.98 -4.48
CA GLY A 175 -0.75 17.70 -3.05
C GLY A 175 0.52 17.01 -2.54
N GLU A 176 0.78 17.21 -1.25
CA GLU A 176 1.77 16.45 -0.51
C GLU A 176 1.30 15.00 -0.31
N TYR A 177 2.26 14.08 -0.34
CA TYR A 177 2.02 12.66 -0.09
C TYR A 177 1.41 12.42 1.27
N THR A 178 0.45 11.52 1.36
CA THR A 178 -0.12 11.10 2.63
C THR A 178 0.68 9.92 3.17
N ALA A 179 0.80 9.85 4.50
CA ALA A 179 1.60 8.83 5.18
C ALA A 179 1.40 7.41 4.60
N GLY A 180 2.48 6.86 4.05
CA GLY A 180 2.56 5.47 3.60
C GLY A 180 2.15 5.19 2.15
N TRP A 181 1.63 6.16 1.38
CA TRP A 181 1.22 5.99 -0.01
C TRP A 181 1.55 7.20 -0.87
N HIS A 182 1.93 6.98 -2.13
CA HIS A 182 2.04 8.04 -3.14
C HIS A 182 1.33 7.64 -4.43
N VAL A 183 0.88 8.63 -5.19
CA VAL A 183 0.30 8.41 -6.52
C VAL A 183 1.43 8.38 -7.53
N SER A 184 1.58 7.26 -8.21
CA SER A 184 2.59 7.09 -9.27
C SER A 184 2.06 7.54 -10.63
N GLU A 185 0.77 7.30 -10.91
CA GLU A 185 0.14 7.56 -12.19
C GLU A 185 -1.34 7.88 -12.02
N ILE A 186 -1.89 8.71 -12.91
CA ILE A 186 -3.33 8.91 -13.08
C ILE A 186 -3.72 8.47 -14.49
N LYS A 187 -4.59 7.46 -14.58
CA LYS A 187 -5.17 6.99 -15.82
C LYS A 187 -6.56 7.60 -16.03
N GLN A 188 -6.90 7.96 -17.25
CA GLN A 188 -8.21 8.48 -17.60
C GLN A 188 -8.82 7.63 -18.71
N GLU A 189 -10.06 7.19 -18.52
CA GLU A 189 -10.80 6.41 -19.50
C GLU A 189 -12.21 6.97 -19.65
N ASN A 190 -12.68 7.17 -20.87
CA ASN A 190 -14.06 7.53 -21.12
C ASN A 190 -14.94 6.27 -21.03
N ASN A 191 -16.05 6.36 -20.30
CA ASN A 191 -16.95 5.22 -20.16
C ASN A 191 -17.64 4.90 -21.49
N ALA A 192 -17.32 3.72 -22.04
CA ALA A 192 -17.91 3.24 -23.29
C ALA A 192 -19.33 2.66 -23.13
N SER A 193 -19.79 2.44 -21.90
CA SER A 193 -21.02 1.74 -21.56
C SER A 193 -22.24 2.66 -21.38
N GLY A 194 -22.73 3.23 -22.48
CA GLY A 194 -24.10 3.75 -22.59
C GLY A 194 -24.48 5.04 -21.86
N LYS A 195 -23.84 5.39 -20.75
CA LYS A 195 -24.01 6.69 -20.07
C LYS A 195 -22.72 7.50 -20.21
N PRO A 196 -22.84 8.80 -20.54
CA PRO A 196 -21.66 9.66 -20.62
C PRO A 196 -21.00 9.76 -19.24
N GLY A 197 -19.72 9.40 -19.19
CA GLY A 197 -18.95 9.39 -17.95
C GLY A 197 -17.46 9.28 -18.21
N VAL A 198 -16.68 9.48 -17.17
CA VAL A 198 -15.22 9.33 -17.20
C VAL A 198 -14.76 8.66 -15.93
N THR A 199 -13.87 7.70 -16.07
CA THR A 199 -13.21 7.01 -14.97
C THR A 199 -11.81 7.57 -14.80
N VAL A 200 -11.49 8.01 -13.60
CA VAL A 200 -10.16 8.47 -13.20
C VAL A 200 -9.57 7.46 -12.23
N THR A 201 -8.57 6.71 -12.65
CA THR A 201 -7.90 5.71 -11.82
C THR A 201 -6.58 6.25 -11.30
N LEU A 202 -6.45 6.29 -9.97
CA LEU A 202 -5.21 6.64 -9.31
C LEU A 202 -4.44 5.35 -8.97
N VAL A 203 -3.20 5.28 -9.43
CA VAL A 203 -2.29 4.18 -9.13
C VAL A 203 -1.49 4.55 -7.88
N LEU A 204 -1.75 3.85 -6.78
CA LEU A 204 -1.16 4.09 -5.47
C LEU A 204 -0.03 3.10 -5.22
N VAL A 205 1.14 3.58 -4.89
CA VAL A 205 2.31 2.76 -4.52
C VAL A 205 2.59 2.96 -3.04
N ARG A 206 2.76 1.86 -2.31
CA ARG A 206 3.08 1.90 -0.87
C ARG A 206 4.54 2.28 -0.63
N GLU A 207 4.78 3.10 0.39
CA GLU A 207 6.11 3.39 0.92
C GLU A 207 6.60 2.21 1.76
N ALA A 208 7.26 1.25 1.10
CA ALA A 208 7.61 -0.04 1.69
C ALA A 208 8.88 -0.04 2.54
N ALA A 209 9.70 1.02 2.51
CA ALA A 209 11.05 1.03 3.11
C ALA A 209 11.04 0.67 4.61
N GLY A 210 10.15 1.26 5.40
CA GLY A 210 10.03 0.96 6.82
C GLY A 210 9.55 -0.47 7.10
N LEU A 211 8.53 -0.92 6.37
CA LEU A 211 7.96 -2.27 6.53
C LEU A 211 8.95 -3.36 6.10
N SER A 212 9.70 -3.15 5.03
CA SER A 212 10.73 -4.09 4.60
C SER A 212 11.87 -4.21 5.62
N ALA A 213 12.25 -3.11 6.25
CA ALA A 213 13.27 -3.12 7.32
C ALA A 213 12.81 -3.93 8.55
N ILE A 214 11.51 -3.91 8.88
CA ILE A 214 10.97 -4.61 10.05
C ILE A 214 10.71 -6.08 9.76
N PHE A 215 10.25 -6.45 8.55
CA PHE A 215 9.79 -7.81 8.26
C PHE A 215 10.73 -8.60 7.35
N ILE A 216 11.22 -8.01 6.25
CA ILE A 216 12.00 -8.77 5.26
C ILE A 216 13.43 -9.01 5.75
N TYR A 217 14.14 -7.98 6.19
CA TYR A 217 15.53 -8.14 6.63
C TYR A 217 15.69 -9.07 7.83
N PRO A 218 14.89 -8.98 8.92
CA PRO A 218 14.99 -9.94 10.02
C PRO A 218 14.65 -11.38 9.60
N ALA A 219 13.69 -11.58 8.68
CA ALA A 219 13.39 -12.90 8.13
C ALA A 219 14.61 -13.52 7.43
N LEU A 220 15.34 -12.72 6.65
CA LEU A 220 16.56 -13.17 5.99
C LEU A 220 17.67 -13.52 7.00
N VAL A 221 17.84 -12.70 8.04
CA VAL A 221 18.80 -12.98 9.12
C VAL A 221 18.47 -14.28 9.83
N LEU A 222 17.22 -14.54 10.18
CA LEU A 222 16.78 -15.80 10.80
C LEU A 222 16.99 -17.00 9.87
N THR A 223 16.78 -16.82 8.56
CA THR A 223 17.08 -17.86 7.56
C THR A 223 18.56 -18.19 7.53
N VAL A 224 19.44 -17.20 7.52
CA VAL A 224 20.88 -17.41 7.58
C VAL A 224 21.27 -18.10 8.88
N LEU A 225 20.72 -17.70 10.02
CA LEU A 225 20.96 -18.36 11.31
C LEU A 225 20.52 -19.83 11.28
N ASN A 226 19.36 -20.13 10.68
CA ASN A 226 18.91 -21.52 10.56
C ASN A 226 19.87 -22.37 9.69
N ILE A 227 20.40 -21.82 8.61
CA ILE A 227 21.42 -22.48 7.78
C ILE A 227 22.73 -22.65 8.57
N VAL A 228 23.17 -21.62 9.29
CA VAL A 228 24.40 -21.67 10.10
C VAL A 228 24.32 -22.76 11.19
N THR A 229 23.13 -23.03 11.75
CA THR A 229 22.99 -24.14 12.73
C THR A 229 23.43 -25.49 12.19
N LEU A 230 23.33 -25.72 10.88
CA LEU A 230 23.72 -26.98 10.24
C LEU A 230 25.25 -27.15 10.09
N PHE A 231 26.01 -26.05 10.21
CA PHE A 231 27.47 -26.08 10.26
C PHE A 231 28.03 -26.31 11.66
N LEU A 232 27.18 -26.17 12.71
CA LEU A 232 27.60 -26.42 14.09
C LEU A 232 27.67 -27.92 14.35
N ASP A 233 28.62 -28.34 15.25
CA ASP A 233 28.76 -29.74 15.67
C ASP A 233 27.44 -30.23 16.29
N VAL A 234 26.98 -31.39 15.81
CA VAL A 234 25.73 -32.03 16.22
C VAL A 234 25.72 -32.35 17.72
N ARG A 235 26.90 -32.56 18.33
CA ARG A 235 27.08 -32.90 19.74
C ARG A 235 26.96 -31.70 20.68
N ARG A 236 26.99 -30.45 20.16
CA ARG A 236 26.94 -29.24 20.97
C ARG A 236 25.51 -28.78 21.21
N ASN A 237 25.15 -28.56 22.48
CA ASN A 237 23.83 -28.04 22.86
C ASN A 237 23.54 -26.64 22.26
N VAL A 238 24.58 -25.87 21.91
CA VAL A 238 24.45 -24.56 21.26
C VAL A 238 23.64 -24.66 19.94
N ARG A 239 23.81 -25.74 19.18
CA ARG A 239 23.07 -25.98 17.95
C ARG A 239 21.55 -26.00 18.18
N LEU A 240 21.11 -26.73 19.21
CA LEU A 240 19.69 -26.81 19.57
C LEU A 240 19.18 -25.45 20.08
N ALA A 241 20.00 -24.76 20.90
CA ALA A 241 19.63 -23.43 21.43
C ALA A 241 19.43 -22.41 20.32
N VAL A 242 20.33 -22.36 19.32
CA VAL A 242 20.19 -21.47 18.15
C VAL A 242 18.95 -21.85 17.33
N GLY A 243 18.69 -23.15 17.12
CA GLY A 243 17.49 -23.60 16.42
C GLY A 243 16.19 -23.16 17.12
N CYS A 244 16.12 -23.29 18.45
CA CYS A 244 14.97 -22.82 19.22
C CYS A 244 14.84 -21.29 19.18
N PHE A 245 15.96 -20.56 19.21
CA PHE A 245 15.96 -19.10 19.08
C PHE A 245 15.42 -18.65 17.71
N THR A 246 15.88 -19.29 16.63
CA THR A 246 15.39 -18.98 15.28
C THR A 246 13.89 -19.30 15.12
N LEU A 247 13.41 -20.39 15.71
CA LEU A 247 11.99 -20.75 15.70
C LEU A 247 11.16 -19.68 16.42
N PHE A 248 11.60 -19.28 17.62
CA PHE A 248 10.93 -18.24 18.38
C PHE A 248 10.93 -16.89 17.63
N GLY A 249 12.07 -16.54 17.01
CA GLY A 249 12.19 -15.33 16.20
C GLY A 249 11.21 -15.32 15.01
N HIS A 250 11.11 -16.41 14.26
CA HIS A 250 10.13 -16.53 13.17
C HIS A 250 8.69 -16.41 13.66
N TYR A 251 8.35 -17.06 14.77
CA TYR A 251 7.02 -16.99 15.37
C TYR A 251 6.69 -15.56 15.83
N TYR A 252 7.63 -14.88 16.50
CA TYR A 252 7.46 -13.52 16.96
C TYR A 252 7.20 -12.55 15.78
N LEU A 253 8.00 -12.64 14.72
CA LEU A 253 7.81 -11.81 13.53
C LEU A 253 6.49 -12.12 12.80
N LEU A 254 6.07 -13.40 12.79
CA LEU A 254 4.77 -13.78 12.23
C LEU A 254 3.61 -13.15 13.00
N MET A 255 3.70 -13.09 14.33
CA MET A 255 2.69 -12.43 15.18
C MET A 255 2.66 -10.92 14.94
N GLN A 256 3.82 -10.27 14.79
CA GLN A 256 3.88 -8.85 14.45
C GLN A 256 3.30 -8.58 13.06
N LEU A 257 3.60 -9.44 12.10
CA LEU A 257 3.06 -9.33 10.75
C LEU A 257 1.51 -9.41 10.73
N ASP A 258 0.91 -10.27 11.58
CA ASP A 258 -0.55 -10.37 11.71
C ASP A 258 -1.19 -9.08 12.25
N ILE A 259 -0.47 -8.33 13.08
CA ILE A 259 -0.95 -7.05 13.64
C ILE A 259 -0.92 -5.94 12.58
N ASP A 260 0.16 -5.85 11.81
CA ASP A 260 0.41 -4.75 10.87
C ASP A 260 -0.22 -4.98 9.48
N MET A 261 -0.61 -6.22 9.20
CA MET A 261 -1.18 -6.59 7.90
C MET A 261 -2.69 -6.32 7.87
N PRO A 262 -3.21 -5.69 6.80
CA PRO A 262 -4.64 -5.50 6.60
C PRO A 262 -5.38 -6.85 6.59
N LYS A 263 -6.49 -6.94 7.34
CA LYS A 263 -7.29 -8.18 7.50
C LYS A 263 -8.46 -8.19 6.51
N GLY A 264 -8.93 -9.38 6.18
CA GLY A 264 -10.17 -9.54 5.41
C GLY A 264 -10.02 -9.66 3.89
N ASN A 265 -8.79 -9.74 3.37
CA ASN A 265 -8.55 -9.80 1.93
C ASN A 265 -8.52 -11.22 1.37
N ALA A 266 -8.99 -11.36 0.11
CA ALA A 266 -8.99 -12.65 -0.61
C ALA A 266 -7.59 -13.13 -1.02
N PHE A 267 -6.59 -12.25 -1.02
CA PHE A 267 -5.23 -12.54 -1.50
C PHE A 267 -4.26 -12.69 -0.34
N THR A 268 -3.66 -13.89 -0.22
CA THR A 268 -2.63 -14.15 0.80
C THR A 268 -1.29 -13.54 0.38
N PRO A 269 -0.68 -12.67 1.20
CA PRO A 269 0.65 -12.12 0.94
C PRO A 269 1.72 -13.20 0.85
N THR A 270 2.62 -13.08 -0.14
CA THR A 270 3.70 -14.05 -0.35
C THR A 270 4.66 -14.10 0.84
N ILE A 271 4.87 -13.00 1.52
CA ILE A 271 5.70 -12.94 2.74
C ILE A 271 5.15 -13.80 3.87
N LEU A 272 3.83 -13.89 4.04
CA LEU A 272 3.20 -14.77 5.03
C LEU A 272 3.49 -16.24 4.74
N LEU A 273 3.44 -16.62 3.45
CA LEU A 273 3.78 -17.97 3.01
C LEU A 273 5.28 -18.27 3.24
N TYR A 274 6.15 -17.28 3.05
CA TYR A 274 7.57 -17.41 3.36
C TYR A 274 7.80 -17.72 4.85
N TYR A 275 7.17 -16.98 5.76
CA TYR A 275 7.28 -17.24 7.21
C TYR A 275 6.77 -18.62 7.59
N ARG A 276 5.62 -19.03 7.07
CA ARG A 276 5.06 -20.37 7.29
C ARG A 276 6.06 -21.46 6.89
N ASP A 277 6.58 -21.38 5.67
CA ASP A 277 7.47 -22.40 5.13
C ASP A 277 8.84 -22.39 5.84
N SER A 278 9.33 -21.22 6.23
CA SER A 278 10.55 -21.05 7.02
C SER A 278 10.41 -21.65 8.44
N ILE A 279 9.26 -21.50 9.09
CA ILE A 279 8.96 -22.15 10.37
C ILE A 279 9.00 -23.67 10.21
N ILE A 280 8.39 -24.22 9.16
CA ILE A 280 8.40 -25.67 8.90
C ILE A 280 9.84 -26.17 8.71
N LEU A 281 10.66 -25.49 7.91
CA LEU A 281 12.07 -25.85 7.72
C LEU A 281 12.87 -25.78 9.03
N THR A 282 12.61 -24.79 9.87
CA THR A 282 13.26 -24.64 11.18
C THR A 282 12.88 -25.78 12.13
N ILE A 283 11.62 -26.20 12.14
CA ILE A 283 11.16 -27.37 12.92
C ILE A 283 11.85 -28.63 12.44
N ILE A 284 11.94 -28.84 11.12
CA ILE A 284 12.67 -29.98 10.52
C ILE A 284 14.13 -29.97 10.97
N THR A 285 14.79 -28.81 10.97
CA THR A 285 16.19 -28.66 11.42
C THR A 285 16.35 -29.03 12.90
N ILE A 286 15.42 -28.62 13.77
CA ILE A 286 15.42 -28.95 15.21
C ILE A 286 15.24 -30.47 15.41
N LEU A 287 14.25 -31.06 14.74
CA LEU A 287 13.98 -32.49 14.82
C LEU A 287 15.18 -33.32 14.33
N LEU A 288 15.77 -32.90 13.21
CA LEU A 288 16.99 -33.49 12.70
C LEU A 288 18.15 -33.42 13.70
N THR A 289 18.34 -32.23 14.32
CA THR A 289 19.38 -32.03 15.34
C THR A 289 19.17 -32.99 16.53
N PHE A 290 17.94 -33.10 17.02
CA PHE A 290 17.62 -34.01 18.10
C PHE A 290 17.89 -35.46 17.73
N PHE A 291 17.48 -35.88 16.54
CA PHE A 291 17.73 -37.24 16.02
C PHE A 291 19.23 -37.54 15.93
N LEU A 292 20.01 -36.64 15.32
CA LEU A 292 21.45 -36.82 15.14
C LEU A 292 22.21 -36.79 16.47
N THR A 293 21.82 -35.98 17.43
CA THR A 293 22.41 -35.97 18.78
C THR A 293 22.17 -37.30 19.47
N LYS A 294 20.96 -37.87 19.38
CA LYS A 294 20.66 -39.20 19.90
C LYS A 294 21.48 -40.30 19.19
N LEU A 295 21.63 -40.22 17.88
CA LEU A 295 22.43 -41.14 17.07
C LEU A 295 23.89 -41.13 17.51
N CYS A 296 24.49 -39.96 17.75
CA CYS A 296 25.85 -39.82 18.25
C CYS A 296 26.05 -40.39 19.67
N SER A 297 25.00 -40.52 20.49
CA SER A 297 25.08 -41.05 21.84
C SER A 297 24.98 -42.59 21.90
N VAL A 298 24.82 -43.28 20.76
CA VAL A 298 24.70 -44.74 20.71
C VAL A 298 26.07 -45.42 20.86
N SER A 299 26.20 -46.29 21.84
CA SER A 299 27.44 -47.03 22.15
C SER A 299 27.46 -48.42 21.56
N SER A 300 26.42 -48.89 20.88
CA SER A 300 26.31 -50.22 20.30
C SER A 300 27.20 -50.40 19.09
N LYS A 301 27.50 -51.68 18.72
CA LYS A 301 28.27 -51.96 17.50
C LYS A 301 27.51 -51.45 16.27
N PRO A 302 28.19 -50.70 15.36
CA PRO A 302 27.54 -50.12 14.20
C PRO A 302 27.10 -51.21 13.20
N HIS A 303 25.94 -51.00 12.58
CA HIS A 303 25.43 -51.81 11.49
C HIS A 303 26.37 -51.76 10.27
N ASN A 304 26.41 -52.82 9.49
CA ASN A 304 27.31 -52.94 8.32
C ASN A 304 27.14 -51.81 7.32
N TYR A 305 25.91 -51.26 7.10
CA TYR A 305 25.69 -50.14 6.19
C TYR A 305 26.39 -48.86 6.67
N ILE A 306 26.48 -48.62 7.98
CA ILE A 306 27.16 -47.43 8.54
C ILE A 306 28.66 -47.51 8.23
N LYS A 307 29.26 -48.71 8.36
CA LYS A 307 30.67 -48.92 8.03
C LYS A 307 30.95 -48.71 6.53
N ILE A 308 30.04 -49.18 5.67
CA ILE A 308 30.17 -49.03 4.21
C ILE A 308 30.15 -47.53 3.87
N ILE A 309 29.20 -46.76 4.41
CA ILE A 309 29.12 -45.32 4.18
C ILE A 309 30.35 -44.58 4.72
N LYS A 310 30.83 -44.93 5.94
CA LYS A 310 32.06 -44.38 6.48
C LYS A 310 33.26 -44.61 5.56
N ASN A 311 33.49 -45.89 5.14
CA ASN A 311 34.61 -46.20 4.28
C ASN A 311 34.52 -45.43 2.97
N PHE A 312 33.35 -45.39 2.33
CA PHE A 312 33.14 -44.61 1.11
C PHE A 312 33.51 -43.14 1.25
N VAL A 313 33.11 -42.52 2.38
CA VAL A 313 33.38 -41.10 2.65
C VAL A 313 34.85 -40.87 3.01
N CYS A 314 35.47 -41.75 3.81
CA CYS A 314 36.87 -41.59 4.21
C CYS A 314 37.85 -41.88 3.08
N ASP A 315 37.55 -42.88 2.20
CA ASP A 315 38.41 -43.28 1.09
C ASP A 315 38.35 -42.29 -0.10
N ASN A 316 37.24 -41.51 -0.22
CA ASN A 316 37.07 -40.58 -1.32
C ASN A 316 37.37 -39.13 -0.91
N LYS A 317 38.48 -38.57 -1.39
CA LYS A 317 38.91 -37.19 -1.10
C LYS A 317 37.84 -36.13 -1.38
N TYR A 318 37.04 -36.30 -2.43
CA TYR A 318 35.95 -35.37 -2.78
C TYR A 318 34.79 -35.48 -1.81
N SER A 319 34.40 -36.69 -1.42
CA SER A 319 33.31 -36.94 -0.48
C SER A 319 33.60 -36.32 0.89
N ASN A 320 34.84 -36.46 1.39
CA ASN A 320 35.26 -35.87 2.67
C ASN A 320 35.24 -34.32 2.66
N TYR A 321 35.39 -33.69 1.49
CA TYR A 321 35.32 -32.23 1.39
C TYR A 321 33.92 -31.68 1.63
N PHE A 322 32.87 -32.46 1.28
CA PHE A 322 31.45 -32.06 1.40
C PHE A 322 30.80 -32.45 2.73
N VAL A 323 31.52 -33.08 3.66
CA VAL A 323 30.98 -33.46 4.97
C VAL A 323 31.27 -32.39 5.99
N PHE A 324 30.20 -31.86 6.63
CA PHE A 324 30.23 -30.85 7.65
C PHE A 324 29.49 -31.29 8.91
N PRO A 325 29.87 -30.84 10.12
CA PRO A 325 31.10 -30.10 10.43
C PRO A 325 32.37 -30.97 10.25
N LYS A 326 33.49 -30.32 9.95
CA LYS A 326 34.79 -31.00 9.96
C LYS A 326 35.16 -31.32 11.40
N TRP A 327 35.66 -32.54 11.64
CA TRP A 327 36.01 -32.98 12.95
C TRP A 327 37.24 -32.23 13.50
N GLU A 328 37.07 -31.56 14.64
CA GLU A 328 38.13 -31.04 15.50
C GLU A 328 38.02 -31.74 16.86
N SER A 329 39.09 -32.46 17.25
CA SER A 329 39.06 -33.43 18.36
C SER A 329 39.08 -32.83 19.79
N ASP A 330 39.28 -31.52 19.95
CA ASP A 330 39.82 -31.02 21.22
C ASP A 330 38.80 -30.39 22.19
N ASP A 331 37.52 -30.22 21.84
CA ASP A 331 36.54 -29.50 22.70
C ASP A 331 35.24 -30.28 22.97
N VAL A 332 35.28 -31.58 23.13
CA VAL A 332 34.04 -32.37 23.39
C VAL A 332 33.77 -32.44 24.89
N THR A 333 32.56 -32.04 25.30
CA THR A 333 32.09 -32.24 26.67
C THR A 333 32.15 -33.70 27.10
N VAL A 334 32.46 -33.92 28.40
CA VAL A 334 32.81 -35.24 28.99
C VAL A 334 31.81 -36.34 28.72
N ASP A 335 30.52 -36.01 28.44
CA ASP A 335 29.43 -36.95 28.21
C ASP A 335 29.50 -37.74 26.91
N PHE A 336 30.27 -37.29 25.91
CA PHE A 336 30.39 -37.95 24.60
C PHE A 336 31.68 -38.79 24.42
N LYS A 337 32.53 -38.89 25.45
CA LYS A 337 33.82 -39.53 25.38
C LYS A 337 33.78 -41.07 25.07
N SER A 338 32.59 -41.69 25.16
CA SER A 338 32.36 -43.10 24.87
C SER A 338 31.62 -43.38 23.56
N SER A 339 31.36 -42.35 22.74
CA SER A 339 30.62 -42.48 21.48
C SER A 339 31.45 -43.23 20.42
N ASN A 340 30.80 -44.09 19.64
CA ASN A 340 31.43 -44.80 18.53
C ASN A 340 31.64 -43.79 17.37
N GLU A 341 32.89 -43.58 16.94
CA GLU A 341 33.26 -42.68 15.85
C GLU A 341 32.50 -42.92 14.55
N ASP A 342 32.15 -44.16 14.27
CA ASP A 342 31.41 -44.53 13.06
C ASP A 342 30.03 -43.87 12.99
N TYR A 343 29.32 -43.75 14.14
CA TYR A 343 28.04 -43.07 14.23
C TYR A 343 28.17 -41.54 14.10
N VAL A 344 29.26 -40.97 14.60
CA VAL A 344 29.50 -39.50 14.46
C VAL A 344 29.75 -39.14 13.00
N ILE A 345 30.59 -39.90 12.31
CA ILE A 345 30.83 -39.68 10.86
C ILE A 345 29.54 -39.86 10.07
N PHE A 346 28.77 -40.91 10.34
CA PHE A 346 27.47 -41.11 9.69
C PHE A 346 26.50 -39.98 9.97
N ALA A 347 26.43 -39.50 11.20
CA ALA A 347 25.58 -38.33 11.56
C ALA A 347 25.99 -37.06 10.78
N ASN A 348 27.29 -36.80 10.61
CA ASN A 348 27.78 -35.67 9.82
C ASN A 348 27.46 -35.84 8.32
N VAL A 349 27.49 -37.01 7.77
CA VAL A 349 27.07 -37.28 6.38
C VAL A 349 25.57 -36.99 6.21
N VAL A 350 24.71 -37.49 7.11
CA VAL A 350 23.28 -37.24 7.08
C VAL A 350 23.03 -35.71 7.23
N ASN A 351 23.71 -35.06 8.16
CA ASN A 351 23.62 -33.62 8.35
C ASN A 351 23.93 -32.82 7.06
N SER A 352 25.01 -33.24 6.36
CA SER A 352 25.43 -32.54 5.13
C SER A 352 24.41 -32.69 4.01
N VAL A 353 23.82 -33.87 3.84
CA VAL A 353 22.75 -34.07 2.86
C VAL A 353 21.55 -33.16 3.17
N PHE A 354 21.10 -33.14 4.43
CA PHE A 354 20.01 -32.26 4.82
C PHE A 354 20.36 -30.76 4.71
N MET A 355 21.60 -30.37 4.97
CA MET A 355 22.07 -29.00 4.78
C MET A 355 21.88 -28.58 3.33
N PHE A 356 22.32 -29.37 2.36
CA PHE A 356 22.10 -29.05 0.95
C PHE A 356 20.62 -28.95 0.59
N LEU A 357 19.80 -29.88 1.07
CA LEU A 357 18.35 -29.88 0.82
C LEU A 357 17.70 -28.60 1.40
N ILE A 358 18.06 -28.20 2.61
CA ILE A 358 17.52 -27.01 3.27
C ILE A 358 17.99 -25.73 2.57
N VAL A 359 19.26 -25.66 2.14
CA VAL A 359 19.78 -24.52 1.37
C VAL A 359 19.03 -24.38 0.04
N PHE A 360 18.82 -25.48 -0.68
CA PHE A 360 18.02 -25.47 -1.92
C PHE A 360 16.56 -25.07 -1.67
N ALA A 361 15.95 -25.54 -0.58
CA ALA A 361 14.60 -25.16 -0.21
C ALA A 361 14.50 -23.66 0.07
N TYR A 362 15.42 -23.09 0.84
CA TYR A 362 15.44 -21.63 1.10
C TYR A 362 15.73 -20.82 -0.15
N PHE A 363 16.58 -21.31 -1.05
CA PHE A 363 16.81 -20.65 -2.34
C PHE A 363 15.53 -20.61 -3.19
N GLY A 364 14.78 -21.71 -3.22
CA GLY A 364 13.48 -21.78 -3.88
C GLY A 364 12.44 -20.83 -3.24
N LEU A 365 12.39 -20.77 -1.90
CA LEU A 365 11.52 -19.83 -1.17
C LEU A 365 11.89 -18.38 -1.45
N PHE A 366 13.18 -18.05 -1.48
CA PHE A 366 13.65 -16.72 -1.79
C PHE A 366 13.18 -16.23 -3.17
N ILE A 367 13.31 -17.07 -4.19
CA ILE A 367 12.88 -16.73 -5.55
C ILE A 367 11.37 -16.60 -5.67
N SER A 368 10.60 -17.48 -5.00
CA SER A 368 9.16 -17.60 -5.20
C SER A 368 8.28 -16.80 -4.26
N LYS A 369 8.77 -16.45 -3.06
CA LYS A 369 7.94 -15.90 -1.97
C LYS A 369 8.40 -14.56 -1.42
N ILE A 370 9.64 -14.14 -1.66
CA ILE A 370 10.05 -12.78 -1.28
C ILE A 370 9.47 -11.81 -2.30
N PRO A 371 8.67 -10.83 -1.85
CA PRO A 371 8.07 -9.83 -2.73
C PRO A 371 9.15 -8.98 -3.38
N LYS A 372 8.96 -8.70 -4.65
CA LYS A 372 9.88 -7.90 -5.49
C LYS A 372 9.30 -6.51 -5.72
#